data_6e79b4f1ef957346d3ccf19eb8fd07ea
#
_entry.id   6e79b4f1ef957346d3ccf19eb8fd07ea
#
_cell.length_a   1.000
_cell.length_b   1.000
_cell.length_c   1.000
_cell.angle_alpha   90.00
_cell.angle_beta   90.00
_cell.angle_gamma   90.00
#
_symmetry.space_group_name_H-M   'P 1'
#
loop_
_entity.id
_entity.type
_entity.pdbx_description
1 polymer ?
#
loop_
_entity_poly.entity_id
_entity_poly.type
_entity_poly.pdbx_seq_one_letter_code
_entity_poly.pdbx_strand_id
1 'polypeptide(L)'
;MASLSAREQAYQTIRSRIITMELKPGDPLNDRELAEQMGISRTPMREALIMLNIAHMVDIKPQSGTHVAPIDLKRMELEQFARFTLEKEILNRVRGRLTDQQEQEYRQVIENYRLLEADLTQPSRETRLLELDNQFHRKAFEITGMEEHFDHMLGELQHVERIRKFSLQTNENKSVCAAHTRILEMVLHGTADELGEALESHLNRYKLSVEQARSVHPEYFIDE
;
A
#
# COMPACT_ATOMS: atom_id res chain seq x y z
N MET A 1 1.77 25.52 1.21
CA MET A 1 1.03 24.32 0.72
C MET A 1 -0.44 24.71 0.60
N ALA A 2 -1.06 24.47 -0.56
CA ALA A 2 -2.51 24.68 -0.70
C ALA A 2 -3.24 23.69 0.22
N SER A 3 -4.27 24.15 0.96
CA SER A 3 -5.10 23.25 1.75
C SER A 3 -5.90 22.36 0.80
N LEU A 4 -5.96 21.05 1.08
CA LEU A 4 -6.82 20.13 0.34
C LEU A 4 -8.27 20.60 0.39
N SER A 5 -8.99 20.46 -0.72
CA SER A 5 -10.42 20.70 -0.76
C SER A 5 -11.17 19.71 0.15
N ALA A 6 -12.39 20.07 0.59
CA ALA A 6 -13.22 19.19 1.42
C ALA A 6 -13.46 17.81 0.75
N ARG A 7 -13.59 17.78 -0.58
CA ARG A 7 -13.69 16.55 -1.36
C ARG A 7 -12.44 15.69 -1.28
N GLU A 8 -11.27 16.30 -1.46
CA GLU A 8 -9.98 15.58 -1.38
C GLU A 8 -9.70 15.06 0.02
N GLN A 9 -10.02 15.85 1.06
CA GLN A 9 -9.93 15.42 2.46
C GLN A 9 -10.86 14.22 2.72
N ALA A 10 -12.10 14.26 2.23
CA ALA A 10 -13.05 13.16 2.37
C ALA A 10 -12.54 11.90 1.64
N TYR A 11 -12.07 12.04 0.40
CA TYR A 11 -11.48 10.95 -0.36
C TYR A 11 -10.32 10.29 0.40
N GLN A 12 -9.33 11.07 0.85
CA GLN A 12 -8.17 10.55 1.57
C GLN A 12 -8.55 9.88 2.89
N THR A 13 -9.48 10.47 3.64
CA THR A 13 -9.94 9.92 4.92
C THR A 13 -10.65 8.57 4.73
N ILE A 14 -11.62 8.50 3.82
CA ILE A 14 -12.36 7.25 3.58
C ILE A 14 -11.43 6.18 2.96
N ARG A 15 -10.56 6.57 2.01
CA ARG A 15 -9.54 5.69 1.45
C ARG A 15 -8.66 5.07 2.56
N SER A 16 -8.14 5.88 3.45
CA SER A 16 -7.31 5.42 4.58
C SER A 16 -8.06 4.42 5.46
N ARG A 17 -9.32 4.70 5.80
CA ARG A 17 -10.16 3.80 6.63
C ARG A 17 -10.43 2.46 5.93
N ILE A 18 -10.57 2.44 4.61
CA ILE A 18 -10.72 1.21 3.82
C ILE A 18 -9.40 0.42 3.78
N ILE A 19 -8.27 1.09 3.54
CA ILE A 19 -6.95 0.44 3.51
C ILE A 19 -6.58 -0.13 4.89
N THR A 20 -6.87 0.59 5.96
CA THR A 20 -6.60 0.12 7.33
C THR A 20 -7.59 -0.94 7.82
N MET A 21 -8.56 -1.34 6.99
CA MET A 21 -9.63 -2.29 7.33
C MET A 21 -10.52 -1.83 8.50
N GLU A 22 -10.54 -0.54 8.81
CA GLU A 22 -11.54 0.07 9.70
C GLU A 22 -12.93 0.02 9.05
N LEU A 23 -12.98 0.32 7.73
CA LEU A 23 -14.13 0.06 6.87
C LEU A 23 -13.83 -1.20 6.06
N LYS A 24 -14.57 -2.27 6.34
CA LYS A 24 -14.34 -3.61 5.78
C LYS A 24 -15.08 -3.80 4.45
N PRO A 25 -14.64 -4.72 3.58
CA PRO A 25 -15.40 -5.11 2.41
C PRO A 25 -16.85 -5.46 2.76
N GLY A 26 -17.79 -4.87 2.02
CA GLY A 26 -19.22 -5.02 2.25
C GLY A 26 -19.85 -4.03 3.24
N ASP A 27 -19.08 -3.30 4.03
CA ASP A 27 -19.62 -2.30 4.96
C ASP A 27 -20.41 -1.21 4.20
N PRO A 28 -21.61 -0.82 4.70
CA PRO A 28 -22.39 0.25 4.10
C PRO A 28 -21.76 1.61 4.36
N LEU A 29 -21.77 2.48 3.36
CA LEU A 29 -21.27 3.84 3.42
C LEU A 29 -22.43 4.83 3.26
N ASN A 30 -22.83 5.47 4.36
CA ASN A 30 -23.88 6.48 4.34
C ASN A 30 -23.27 7.86 4.13
N ASP A 31 -23.52 8.48 2.99
CA ASP A 31 -22.98 9.80 2.63
C ASP A 31 -23.33 10.92 3.62
N ARG A 32 -24.50 10.83 4.26
CA ARG A 32 -24.94 11.80 5.26
C ARG A 32 -24.15 11.64 6.56
N GLU A 33 -24.07 10.43 7.09
CA GLU A 33 -23.37 10.14 8.34
C GLU A 33 -21.87 10.44 8.23
N LEU A 34 -21.24 10.05 7.11
CA LEU A 34 -19.83 10.34 6.85
C LEU A 34 -19.58 11.86 6.74
N ALA A 35 -20.48 12.61 6.07
CA ALA A 35 -20.38 14.05 5.98
C ALA A 35 -20.52 14.74 7.35
N GLU A 36 -21.47 14.28 8.19
CA GLU A 36 -21.66 14.77 9.55
C GLU A 36 -20.40 14.49 10.42
N GLN A 37 -19.82 13.29 10.35
CA GLN A 37 -18.59 12.95 11.08
C GLN A 37 -17.40 13.83 10.71
N MET A 38 -17.31 14.25 9.45
CA MET A 38 -16.21 15.07 8.93
C MET A 38 -16.50 16.59 8.98
N GLY A 39 -17.70 17.00 9.42
CA GLY A 39 -18.08 18.42 9.48
C GLY A 39 -18.17 19.09 8.10
N ILE A 40 -18.49 18.35 7.04
CA ILE A 40 -18.62 18.85 5.66
C ILE A 40 -20.05 18.67 5.14
N SER A 41 -20.38 19.31 4.01
CA SER A 41 -21.65 19.08 3.35
C SER A 41 -21.68 17.75 2.59
N ARG A 42 -22.89 17.25 2.24
CA ARG A 42 -23.06 15.98 1.51
C ARG A 42 -22.50 16.02 0.10
N THR A 43 -22.44 17.18 -0.54
CA THR A 43 -21.93 17.28 -1.94
C THR A 43 -20.48 16.83 -2.06
N PRO A 44 -19.48 17.42 -1.36
CA PRO A 44 -18.10 16.95 -1.43
C PRO A 44 -17.94 15.50 -0.95
N MET A 45 -18.77 15.01 -0.02
CA MET A 45 -18.73 13.60 0.39
C MET A 45 -19.16 12.67 -0.76
N ARG A 46 -20.25 13.00 -1.46
CA ARG A 46 -20.70 12.22 -2.62
C ARG A 46 -19.66 12.20 -3.75
N GLU A 47 -19.04 13.35 -4.02
CA GLU A 47 -17.95 13.43 -5.00
C GLU A 47 -16.77 12.55 -4.60
N ALA A 48 -16.39 12.54 -3.32
CA ALA A 48 -15.35 11.66 -2.80
C ALA A 48 -15.71 10.16 -2.96
N LEU A 49 -16.96 9.78 -2.67
CA LEU A 49 -17.44 8.40 -2.88
C LEU A 49 -17.44 8.00 -4.35
N ILE A 50 -17.77 8.93 -5.26
CA ILE A 50 -17.65 8.71 -6.72
C ILE A 50 -16.20 8.49 -7.12
N MET A 51 -15.25 9.28 -6.59
CA MET A 51 -13.82 9.08 -6.84
C MET A 51 -13.35 7.71 -6.33
N LEU A 52 -13.79 7.28 -5.15
CA LEU A 52 -13.50 5.96 -4.60
C LEU A 52 -14.13 4.82 -5.43
N ASN A 53 -15.30 5.06 -6.02
CA ASN A 53 -15.91 4.10 -6.95
C ASN A 53 -15.10 3.96 -8.25
N ILE A 54 -14.60 5.05 -8.80
CA ILE A 54 -13.70 5.04 -9.96
C ILE A 54 -12.40 4.30 -9.62
N ALA A 55 -11.90 4.45 -8.39
CA ALA A 55 -10.73 3.74 -7.87
C ALA A 55 -11.04 2.28 -7.43
N HIS A 56 -12.24 1.76 -7.67
CA HIS A 56 -12.67 0.40 -7.31
C HIS A 56 -12.55 0.05 -5.81
N MET A 57 -12.61 1.06 -4.96
CA MET A 57 -12.62 0.88 -3.50
C MET A 57 -14.04 0.84 -2.92
N VAL A 58 -15.00 1.34 -3.66
CA VAL A 58 -16.40 1.50 -3.26
C VAL A 58 -17.30 1.09 -4.42
N ASP A 59 -18.37 0.38 -4.11
CA ASP A 59 -19.45 0.04 -5.03
C ASP A 59 -20.65 0.96 -4.78
N ILE A 60 -21.08 1.69 -5.81
CA ILE A 60 -22.31 2.49 -5.78
C ILE A 60 -23.35 1.72 -6.59
N LYS A 61 -24.29 1.04 -5.92
CA LYS A 61 -25.34 0.25 -6.56
C LYS A 61 -26.69 0.98 -6.48
N PRO A 62 -27.35 1.22 -7.61
CA PRO A 62 -28.72 1.78 -7.60
C PRO A 62 -29.62 0.96 -6.67
N GLN A 63 -30.40 1.64 -5.82
CA GLN A 63 -31.33 1.07 -4.86
C GLN A 63 -30.73 0.23 -3.71
N SER A 64 -29.47 -0.20 -3.82
CA SER A 64 -28.78 -0.97 -2.78
C SER A 64 -27.84 -0.13 -1.92
N GLY A 65 -27.58 1.13 -2.33
CA GLY A 65 -26.70 2.03 -1.60
C GLY A 65 -25.22 1.95 -2.01
N THR A 66 -24.39 2.50 -1.17
CA THR A 66 -22.93 2.54 -1.35
C THR A 66 -22.28 1.62 -0.33
N HIS A 67 -21.36 0.79 -0.76
CA HIS A 67 -20.65 -0.17 0.09
C HIS A 67 -19.15 -0.19 -0.22
N VAL A 68 -18.33 -0.59 0.74
CA VAL A 68 -16.92 -0.88 0.49
C VAL A 68 -16.82 -2.05 -0.48
N ALA A 69 -16.10 -1.86 -1.57
CA ALA A 69 -15.89 -2.90 -2.59
C ALA A 69 -15.06 -4.07 -2.02
N PRO A 70 -15.33 -5.30 -2.45
CA PRO A 70 -14.49 -6.45 -2.12
C PRO A 70 -13.07 -6.28 -2.65
N ILE A 71 -12.15 -7.13 -2.22
CA ILE A 71 -10.80 -7.21 -2.75
C ILE A 71 -10.85 -8.05 -4.02
N ASP A 72 -10.59 -7.43 -5.15
CA ASP A 72 -10.53 -8.08 -6.46
C ASP A 72 -9.13 -8.63 -6.69
N LEU A 73 -8.99 -9.95 -6.74
CA LEU A 73 -7.70 -10.63 -6.86
C LEU A 73 -7.06 -10.39 -8.23
N LYS A 74 -7.85 -10.30 -9.28
CA LYS A 74 -7.36 -10.04 -10.64
C LYS A 74 -6.79 -8.62 -10.77
N ARG A 75 -7.48 -7.63 -10.19
CA ARG A 75 -6.95 -6.26 -10.12
C ARG A 75 -5.68 -6.19 -9.28
N MET A 76 -5.65 -6.88 -8.15
CA MET A 76 -4.47 -6.94 -7.31
C MET A 76 -3.25 -7.52 -8.04
N GLU A 77 -3.43 -8.53 -8.91
CA GLU A 77 -2.35 -9.04 -9.76
C GLU A 77 -1.86 -7.99 -10.75
N LEU A 78 -2.76 -7.21 -11.35
CA LEU A 78 -2.41 -6.10 -12.25
C LEU A 78 -1.66 -4.97 -11.50
N GLU A 79 -2.12 -4.61 -10.30
CA GLU A 79 -1.44 -3.65 -9.42
C GLU A 79 -0.01 -4.12 -9.11
N GLN A 80 0.17 -5.37 -8.74
CA GLN A 80 1.48 -5.95 -8.43
C GLN A 80 2.40 -6.04 -9.66
N PHE A 81 1.85 -6.39 -10.81
CA PHE A 81 2.61 -6.40 -12.06
C PHE A 81 3.14 -4.99 -12.40
N ALA A 82 2.30 -3.98 -12.31
CA ALA A 82 2.68 -2.60 -12.55
C ALA A 82 3.76 -2.12 -11.56
N ARG A 83 3.55 -2.42 -10.27
CA ARG A 83 4.49 -2.13 -9.19
C ARG A 83 5.86 -2.77 -9.45
N PHE A 84 5.88 -4.09 -9.69
CA PHE A 84 7.11 -4.83 -9.96
C PHE A 84 7.86 -4.26 -11.15
N THR A 85 7.15 -3.99 -12.25
CA THR A 85 7.77 -3.49 -13.50
C THR A 85 8.42 -2.13 -13.28
N LEU A 86 7.74 -1.21 -12.60
CA LEU A 86 8.23 0.13 -12.35
C LEU A 86 9.39 0.13 -11.33
N GLU A 87 9.21 -0.55 -10.20
CA GLU A 87 10.25 -0.62 -9.17
C GLU A 87 11.53 -1.32 -9.69
N LYS A 88 11.40 -2.41 -10.45
CA LYS A 88 12.53 -3.10 -11.06
C LYS A 88 13.36 -2.18 -11.94
N GLU A 89 12.70 -1.41 -12.80
CA GLU A 89 13.38 -0.45 -13.69
C GLU A 89 14.10 0.63 -12.89
N ILE A 90 13.43 1.23 -11.90
CA ILE A 90 14.00 2.30 -11.08
C ILE A 90 15.18 1.81 -10.22
N LEU A 91 15.05 0.63 -9.60
CA LEU A 91 16.14 0.02 -8.83
C LEU A 91 17.36 -0.30 -9.72
N ASN A 92 17.14 -0.76 -10.96
CA ASN A 92 18.24 -0.99 -11.92
C ASN A 92 18.98 0.33 -12.28
N ARG A 93 18.32 1.47 -12.33
CA ARG A 93 18.96 2.77 -12.60
C ARG A 93 19.94 3.18 -11.51
N VAL A 94 19.66 2.82 -10.26
CA VAL A 94 20.53 3.15 -9.11
C VAL A 94 21.52 2.03 -8.77
N ARG A 95 21.40 0.84 -9.39
CA ARG A 95 22.23 -0.32 -9.12
C ARG A 95 23.72 -0.04 -9.40
N GLY A 96 24.56 -0.31 -8.38
CA GLY A 96 26.00 -0.07 -8.39
C GLY A 96 26.38 1.44 -8.41
N ARG A 97 25.44 2.35 -8.07
CA ARG A 97 25.64 3.79 -8.15
C ARG A 97 25.25 4.55 -6.88
N LEU A 98 24.84 3.85 -5.83
CA LEU A 98 24.53 4.50 -4.55
C LEU A 98 25.79 5.13 -3.97
N THR A 99 25.66 6.33 -3.43
CA THR A 99 26.69 6.91 -2.57
C THR A 99 26.64 6.28 -1.18
N ASP A 100 27.74 6.39 -0.41
CA ASP A 100 27.79 5.90 0.96
C ASP A 100 26.66 6.46 1.84
N GLN A 101 26.29 7.73 1.62
CA GLN A 101 25.17 8.37 2.32
C GLN A 101 23.84 7.72 1.95
N GLN A 102 23.58 7.47 0.66
CA GLN A 102 22.34 6.84 0.19
C GLN A 102 22.22 5.40 0.68
N GLU A 103 23.32 4.63 0.70
CA GLU A 103 23.36 3.31 1.30
C GLU A 103 23.02 3.39 2.79
N GLN A 104 23.63 4.31 3.54
CA GLN A 104 23.34 4.48 4.96
C GLN A 104 21.87 4.83 5.21
N GLU A 105 21.25 5.67 4.37
CA GLU A 105 19.83 5.99 4.46
C GLU A 105 18.94 4.74 4.26
N TYR A 106 19.24 3.88 3.29
CA TYR A 106 18.56 2.60 3.11
C TYR A 106 18.68 1.70 4.35
N ARG A 107 19.90 1.54 4.87
CA ARG A 107 20.18 0.73 6.07
C ARG A 107 19.43 1.27 7.30
N GLN A 108 19.32 2.59 7.42
CA GLN A 108 18.55 3.22 8.50
C GLN A 108 17.06 2.91 8.41
N VAL A 109 16.46 2.92 7.21
CA VAL A 109 15.04 2.55 7.02
C VAL A 109 14.80 1.09 7.41
N ILE A 110 15.70 0.17 7.00
CA ILE A 110 15.62 -1.25 7.37
C ILE A 110 15.72 -1.43 8.89
N GLU A 111 16.64 -0.72 9.54
CA GLU A 111 16.82 -0.80 11.00
C GLU A 111 15.62 -0.22 11.75
N ASN A 112 15.06 0.90 11.31
CA ASN A 112 13.84 1.47 11.86
C ASN A 112 12.65 0.49 11.76
N TYR A 113 12.54 -0.20 10.61
CA TYR A 113 11.52 -1.25 10.43
C TYR A 113 11.73 -2.39 11.43
N ARG A 114 12.96 -2.89 11.57
CA ARG A 114 13.33 -3.98 12.48
C ARG A 114 13.00 -3.64 13.94
N LEU A 115 13.35 -2.43 14.37
CA LEU A 115 13.09 -1.97 15.73
C LEU A 115 11.59 -1.86 16.03
N LEU A 116 10.84 -1.30 15.08
CA LEU A 116 9.40 -1.16 15.21
C LEU A 116 8.68 -2.53 15.14
N GLU A 117 9.17 -3.45 14.29
CA GLU A 117 8.64 -4.80 14.20
C GLU A 117 8.78 -5.58 15.52
N ALA A 118 9.86 -5.36 16.25
CA ALA A 118 10.12 -6.00 17.53
C ALA A 118 9.30 -5.42 18.71
N ASP A 119 8.83 -4.17 18.58
CA ASP A 119 8.09 -3.49 19.65
C ASP A 119 6.57 -3.63 19.44
N LEU A 120 5.98 -4.63 20.09
CA LEU A 120 4.53 -4.91 20.01
C LEU A 120 3.66 -3.91 20.77
N THR A 121 4.28 -3.00 21.55
CA THR A 121 3.55 -2.04 22.41
C THR A 121 3.23 -0.72 21.69
N GLN A 122 3.80 -0.49 20.53
CA GLN A 122 3.67 0.78 19.78
C GLN A 122 2.25 0.97 19.24
N PRO A 123 1.62 2.11 19.53
CA PRO A 123 0.34 2.44 18.92
C PRO A 123 0.48 2.62 17.40
N SER A 124 -0.53 2.20 16.66
CA SER A 124 -0.55 2.26 15.19
C SER A 124 0.67 1.61 14.51
N ARG A 125 1.25 0.59 15.16
CA ARG A 125 2.45 -0.13 14.71
C ARG A 125 2.34 -0.58 13.26
N GLU A 126 1.24 -1.21 12.88
CA GLU A 126 1.04 -1.73 11.51
C GLU A 126 1.05 -0.62 10.46
N THR A 127 0.44 0.52 10.76
CA THR A 127 0.44 1.68 9.85
C THR A 127 1.85 2.22 9.67
N ARG A 128 2.60 2.37 10.75
CA ARG A 128 3.99 2.83 10.72
C ARG A 128 4.94 1.83 10.04
N LEU A 129 4.70 0.52 10.19
CA LEU A 129 5.46 -0.51 9.45
C LEU A 129 5.20 -0.39 7.93
N LEU A 130 3.95 -0.16 7.53
CA LEU A 130 3.61 0.05 6.12
C LEU A 130 4.26 1.34 5.57
N GLU A 131 4.32 2.40 6.37
CA GLU A 131 5.02 3.64 6.01
C GLU A 131 6.52 3.42 5.82
N LEU A 132 7.18 2.66 6.71
CA LEU A 132 8.60 2.34 6.59
C LEU A 132 8.89 1.43 5.39
N ASP A 133 8.01 0.48 5.09
CA ASP A 133 8.10 -0.35 3.89
C ASP A 133 8.00 0.53 2.63
N ASN A 134 7.04 1.45 2.59
CA ASN A 134 6.89 2.39 1.49
C ASN A 134 8.11 3.35 1.38
N GLN A 135 8.70 3.79 2.49
CA GLN A 135 9.93 4.60 2.49
C GLN A 135 11.10 3.85 1.87
N PHE A 136 11.26 2.56 2.16
CA PHE A 136 12.31 1.74 1.54
C PHE A 136 12.18 1.73 0.01
N HIS A 137 11.01 1.43 -0.49
CA HIS A 137 10.74 1.35 -1.93
C HIS A 137 10.82 2.73 -2.62
N ARG A 138 10.42 3.80 -1.93
CA ARG A 138 10.46 5.18 -2.43
C ARG A 138 11.88 5.69 -2.67
N LYS A 139 12.88 5.22 -1.90
CA LYS A 139 14.26 5.73 -1.95
C LYS A 139 14.87 5.74 -3.34
N ALA A 140 14.71 4.69 -4.13
CA ALA A 140 15.23 4.64 -5.49
C ALA A 140 14.58 5.70 -6.40
N PHE A 141 13.30 5.98 -6.22
CA PHE A 141 12.58 7.01 -6.95
C PHE A 141 13.07 8.41 -6.57
N GLU A 142 13.31 8.68 -5.29
CA GLU A 142 13.90 9.94 -4.81
C GLU A 142 15.29 10.17 -5.42
N ILE A 143 16.14 9.13 -5.43
CA ILE A 143 17.50 9.22 -6.02
C ILE A 143 17.46 9.49 -7.52
N THR A 144 16.43 9.05 -8.22
CA THR A 144 16.27 9.25 -9.67
C THR A 144 15.43 10.48 -10.03
N GLY A 145 14.91 11.24 -9.04
CA GLY A 145 14.02 12.39 -9.27
C GLY A 145 12.64 12.00 -9.80
N MET A 146 12.17 10.79 -9.42
CA MET A 146 10.89 10.20 -9.89
C MET A 146 9.91 9.95 -8.75
N GLU A 147 10.02 10.65 -7.63
CA GLU A 147 9.18 10.48 -6.44
C GLU A 147 7.68 10.64 -6.70
N GLU A 148 7.30 11.54 -7.62
CA GLU A 148 5.90 11.73 -8.01
C GLU A 148 5.31 10.45 -8.66
N HIS A 149 6.13 9.71 -9.41
CA HIS A 149 5.70 8.44 -10.02
C HIS A 149 5.49 7.36 -8.98
N PHE A 150 6.29 7.35 -7.91
CA PHE A 150 6.05 6.46 -6.76
C PHE A 150 4.73 6.78 -6.08
N ASP A 151 4.45 8.06 -5.84
CA ASP A 151 3.21 8.50 -5.19
C ASP A 151 1.98 8.16 -6.04
N HIS A 152 2.05 8.33 -7.36
CA HIS A 152 1.00 7.89 -8.28
C HIS A 152 0.80 6.38 -8.23
N MET A 153 1.87 5.60 -8.37
CA MET A 153 1.82 4.14 -8.28
C MET A 153 1.19 3.69 -6.96
N LEU A 154 1.66 4.24 -5.83
CA LEU A 154 1.10 3.90 -4.51
C LEU A 154 -0.38 4.26 -4.41
N GLY A 155 -0.80 5.35 -5.05
CA GLY A 155 -2.21 5.74 -5.17
C GLY A 155 -3.08 4.69 -5.87
N GLU A 156 -2.53 3.92 -6.79
CA GLU A 156 -3.24 2.88 -7.56
C GLU A 156 -3.22 1.49 -6.89
N LEU A 157 -2.37 1.25 -5.87
CA LEU A 157 -2.26 -0.05 -5.18
C LEU A 157 -3.39 -0.28 -4.16
N GLN A 158 -4.65 -0.21 -4.59
CA GLN A 158 -5.81 -0.22 -3.71
C GLN A 158 -6.02 -1.57 -3.02
N HIS A 159 -5.94 -2.65 -3.80
CA HIS A 159 -6.19 -4.01 -3.32
C HIS A 159 -4.96 -4.57 -2.60
N VAL A 160 -3.76 -4.31 -3.14
CA VAL A 160 -2.48 -4.70 -2.54
C VAL A 160 -2.30 -4.10 -1.14
N GLU A 161 -2.59 -2.80 -0.96
CA GLU A 161 -2.44 -2.12 0.32
C GLU A 161 -3.32 -2.71 1.43
N ARG A 162 -4.56 -3.13 1.11
CA ARG A 162 -5.44 -3.83 2.05
C ARG A 162 -4.85 -5.16 2.52
N ILE A 163 -4.29 -5.95 1.61
CA ILE A 163 -3.64 -7.23 1.94
C ILE A 163 -2.35 -7.03 2.70
N ARG A 164 -1.53 -6.03 2.35
CA ARG A 164 -0.32 -5.68 3.11
C ARG A 164 -0.67 -5.33 4.56
N LYS A 165 -1.73 -4.55 4.77
CA LYS A 165 -2.21 -4.19 6.12
C LYS A 165 -2.70 -5.41 6.89
N PHE A 166 -3.49 -6.28 6.26
CA PHE A 166 -3.95 -7.53 6.87
C PHE A 166 -2.77 -8.42 7.30
N SER A 167 -1.78 -8.58 6.43
CA SER A 167 -0.56 -9.34 6.69
C SER A 167 0.21 -8.85 7.92
N LEU A 168 0.27 -7.54 8.15
CA LEU A 168 0.91 -6.97 9.32
C LEU A 168 0.18 -7.27 10.64
N GLN A 169 -1.14 -7.49 10.58
CA GLN A 169 -1.94 -7.84 11.76
C GLN A 169 -1.77 -9.30 12.19
N THR A 170 -1.44 -10.19 11.27
CA THR A 170 -1.31 -11.64 11.55
C THR A 170 0.07 -12.08 12.05
N ASN A 171 1.01 -11.16 12.29
CA ASN A 171 2.38 -11.41 12.78
C ASN A 171 3.25 -12.34 11.91
N GLU A 172 2.89 -12.63 10.67
CA GLU A 172 3.62 -13.57 9.83
C GLU A 172 4.75 -12.93 8.99
N ASN A 173 5.01 -11.64 9.18
CA ASN A 173 5.97 -10.88 8.37
C ASN A 173 7.44 -10.92 8.84
N LYS A 174 7.85 -12.00 9.52
CA LYS A 174 9.22 -12.14 10.08
C LYS A 174 10.37 -12.03 9.06
N SER A 175 10.12 -11.74 7.80
CA SER A 175 11.16 -11.70 6.77
C SER A 175 11.22 -10.42 5.94
N VAL A 176 10.48 -9.35 6.29
CA VAL A 176 10.52 -8.08 5.52
C VAL A 176 11.91 -7.47 5.58
N CYS A 177 12.50 -7.36 6.77
CA CYS A 177 13.87 -6.84 6.92
C CYS A 177 14.89 -7.66 6.14
N ALA A 178 14.79 -9.00 6.15
CA ALA A 178 15.69 -9.86 5.40
C ALA A 178 15.52 -9.67 3.88
N ALA A 179 14.28 -9.52 3.41
CA ALA A 179 13.99 -9.25 2.00
C ALA A 179 14.53 -7.88 1.56
N HIS A 180 14.29 -6.82 2.34
CA HIS A 180 14.82 -5.49 2.07
C HIS A 180 16.36 -5.46 2.09
N THR A 181 16.99 -6.15 3.05
CA THR A 181 18.44 -6.30 3.08
C THR A 181 18.94 -6.98 1.82
N ARG A 182 18.28 -8.07 1.38
CA ARG A 182 18.65 -8.76 0.14
C ARG A 182 18.50 -7.85 -1.08
N ILE A 183 17.41 -7.09 -1.20
CA ILE A 183 17.22 -6.14 -2.30
C ILE A 183 18.33 -5.10 -2.29
N LEU A 184 18.67 -4.51 -1.14
CA LEU A 184 19.75 -3.53 -1.01
C LEU A 184 21.10 -4.13 -1.43
N GLU A 185 21.44 -5.36 -0.99
CA GLU A 185 22.68 -6.03 -1.41
C GLU A 185 22.71 -6.28 -2.94
N MET A 186 21.56 -6.59 -3.55
CA MET A 186 21.50 -6.73 -5.02
C MET A 186 21.60 -5.38 -5.74
N VAL A 187 21.12 -4.31 -5.14
CA VAL A 187 21.34 -2.94 -5.65
C VAL A 187 22.80 -2.56 -5.57
N LEU A 188 23.51 -2.93 -4.51
CA LEU A 188 24.93 -2.59 -4.32
C LEU A 188 25.85 -3.43 -5.20
N HIS A 189 25.64 -4.74 -5.25
CA HIS A 189 26.63 -5.69 -5.75
C HIS A 189 26.08 -6.73 -6.74
N GLY A 190 24.74 -6.84 -6.90
CA GLY A 190 24.13 -7.86 -7.71
C GLY A 190 24.02 -7.52 -9.19
N THR A 191 23.62 -8.50 -9.96
CA THR A 191 23.22 -8.35 -11.37
C THR A 191 21.77 -7.85 -11.48
N ALA A 192 21.35 -7.45 -12.69
CA ALA A 192 19.97 -7.04 -12.95
C ALA A 192 18.96 -8.18 -12.73
N ASP A 193 19.36 -9.42 -13.03
CA ASP A 193 18.51 -10.59 -12.86
C ASP A 193 18.36 -10.96 -11.38
N GLU A 194 19.46 -10.99 -10.62
CA GLU A 194 19.42 -11.23 -9.16
C GLU A 194 18.59 -10.18 -8.41
N LEU A 195 18.70 -8.91 -8.81
CA LEU A 195 17.87 -7.84 -8.27
C LEU A 195 16.39 -8.07 -8.61
N GLY A 196 16.10 -8.45 -9.87
CA GLY A 196 14.74 -8.79 -10.31
C GLY A 196 14.14 -9.92 -9.50
N GLU A 197 14.88 -11.02 -9.31
CA GLU A 197 14.44 -12.17 -8.49
C GLU A 197 14.22 -11.80 -7.01
N ALA A 198 15.10 -10.98 -6.43
CA ALA A 198 14.97 -10.54 -5.04
C ALA A 198 13.72 -9.68 -4.84
N LEU A 199 13.47 -8.73 -5.76
CA LEU A 199 12.29 -7.87 -5.73
C LEU A 199 11.02 -8.67 -5.96
N GLU A 200 10.99 -9.56 -6.96
CA GLU A 200 9.83 -10.40 -7.25
C GLU A 200 9.47 -11.30 -6.08
N SER A 201 10.46 -11.95 -5.48
CA SER A 201 10.28 -12.78 -4.29
C SER A 201 9.69 -11.97 -3.13
N HIS A 202 10.17 -10.74 -2.92
CA HIS A 202 9.64 -9.85 -1.88
C HIS A 202 8.19 -9.43 -2.18
N LEU A 203 7.91 -8.95 -3.38
CA LEU A 203 6.58 -8.46 -3.75
C LEU A 203 5.54 -9.58 -3.83
N ASN A 204 5.91 -10.81 -4.20
CA ASN A 204 5.00 -11.96 -4.27
C ASN A 204 4.58 -12.54 -2.90
N ARG A 205 5.12 -12.06 -1.81
CA ARG A 205 4.75 -12.49 -0.44
C ARG A 205 3.26 -12.26 -0.12
N TYR A 206 2.62 -11.30 -0.78
CA TYR A 206 1.19 -11.07 -0.62
C TYR A 206 0.33 -12.31 -0.89
N LYS A 207 0.79 -13.24 -1.74
CA LYS A 207 0.04 -14.46 -2.09
C LYS A 207 -0.27 -15.32 -0.87
N LEU A 208 0.70 -15.48 0.05
CA LEU A 208 0.47 -16.17 1.32
C LEU A 208 -0.54 -15.44 2.20
N SER A 209 -0.46 -14.11 2.25
CA SER A 209 -1.38 -13.29 3.03
C SER A 209 -2.80 -13.32 2.46
N VAL A 210 -2.94 -13.41 1.13
CA VAL A 210 -4.24 -13.61 0.46
C VAL A 210 -4.86 -14.94 0.86
N GLU A 211 -4.10 -16.06 0.78
CA GLU A 211 -4.59 -17.38 1.14
C GLU A 211 -5.12 -17.41 2.58
N GLN A 212 -4.37 -16.80 3.51
CA GLN A 212 -4.77 -16.71 4.91
C GLN A 212 -6.00 -15.82 5.09
N ALA A 213 -5.98 -14.60 4.53
CA ALA A 213 -7.13 -13.69 4.63
C ALA A 213 -8.39 -14.33 4.06
N ARG A 214 -8.28 -15.01 2.92
CA ARG A 214 -9.39 -15.69 2.26
C ARG A 214 -9.90 -16.91 3.05
N SER A 215 -9.03 -17.61 3.77
CA SER A 215 -9.44 -18.72 4.62
C SER A 215 -10.29 -18.28 5.82
N VAL A 216 -10.08 -17.05 6.31
CA VAL A 216 -10.79 -16.47 7.46
C VAL A 216 -12.01 -15.64 7.01
N HIS A 217 -11.88 -14.92 5.91
CA HIS A 217 -12.84 -13.96 5.39
C HIS A 217 -13.07 -14.14 3.88
N PRO A 218 -13.61 -15.30 3.43
CA PRO A 218 -13.83 -15.53 1.99
C PRO A 218 -14.78 -14.49 1.36
N GLU A 219 -15.69 -13.92 2.15
CA GLU A 219 -16.65 -12.90 1.74
C GLU A 219 -16.01 -11.54 1.37
N TYR A 220 -14.75 -11.32 1.74
CA TYR A 220 -14.02 -10.08 1.40
C TYR A 220 -13.44 -10.09 -0.02
N PHE A 221 -13.48 -11.21 -0.72
CA PHE A 221 -12.76 -11.42 -1.99
C PHE A 221 -13.68 -11.72 -3.16
N ILE A 222 -13.26 -11.29 -4.34
CA ILE A 222 -13.81 -11.71 -5.65
C ILE A 222 -12.67 -12.10 -6.58
N ASP A 223 -12.99 -12.99 -7.53
CA ASP A 223 -12.07 -13.51 -8.57
C ASP A 223 -12.51 -13.06 -9.98
N GLU A 224 -13.17 -11.90 -10.13
CA GLU A 224 -13.77 -11.43 -11.40
C GLU A 224 -12.76 -10.88 -12.42
#